data_797ba6a0ed6617fe0accf6e86caff795
#
_entry.id   797ba6a0ed6617fe0accf6e86caff795
#
_cell.length_a   1.000
_cell.length_b   1.000
_cell.length_c   1.000
_cell.angle_alpha   90.00
_cell.angle_beta   90.00
_cell.angle_gamma   90.00
#
_symmetry.space_group_name_H-M   'P 1'
#
loop_
_entity.id
_entity.type
_entity.pdbx_description
1 polymer ?
#
loop_
_entity_poly.entity_id
_entity_poly.type
_entity_poly.pdbx_seq_one_letter_code
_entity_poly.pdbx_strand_id
1 'polypeptide(L)'
;SISAGLSRLSVETATYSNQIVSDMKAVNDQFNVVMMRLCDILELALSKDKKDIIEDVSEEELSSTTDGKVYNCDNYGKVDGDVNVGGVAGTMDIEYDFDPESDSNVIKDSTLTAKYFTKCVLLDSKNYGDATSRKDCAGAICGYADLGVISGCEGYGTAESTAGDYVGGVVGQSKGSVRNSFAKSELTGRNYIGGIAGYGMNVSGCNTLVNLNGSGNCVGTIAGEIDPDGSASDNYFVHETEAGIDGISYAGKAEGMSYEAFMARDGIPAEFSSFAVTFTANGEVVKTITFAYGGSIDESQIPDCPTVEGNYGTWPEYDYSHLTFDLEVKAEYTAVSTVVAGDLYADNSRTPIVLAEGAFDPATDVHITSAEADGPTLRGNQKLYMKYNVEILNDTVEDDTDNTVSLRVYAPDTGASYTVYTYQNGTWASTSSSRDGSYLVFKTMDRDLQFAVVKAHHGPLFYILIVLIVLAVIVAVLRLLYCRKLKKAVAAGTMTEEEAATLRKQGLRMWLGEERAKLQAKHAASKEAKEAKRAAAAEAKAAAEAQAAAKAAEKAAETAPADSAEAAQAPAEPDAPEAETEAEPEAAAEGSAESAQAPAEEADTDDADAPQHP
;
A
#
# COMPACT_ATOMS: atom_id res chain seq x y z
N SER A 1 -42.73 -70.41 21.73
CA SER A 1 -43.37 -70.41 20.41
C SER A 1 -42.27 -70.28 19.33
N ILE A 2 -42.53 -70.74 18.12
CA ILE A 2 -41.61 -70.67 16.98
C ILE A 2 -41.17 -69.22 16.70
N SER A 3 -42.08 -68.23 16.84
CA SER A 3 -41.82 -66.79 16.65
C SER A 3 -40.74 -66.25 17.62
N ALA A 4 -40.78 -66.64 18.87
CA ALA A 4 -39.79 -66.26 19.89
C ALA A 4 -38.41 -66.86 19.62
N GLY A 5 -38.37 -68.10 19.08
CA GLY A 5 -37.13 -68.75 18.63
C GLY A 5 -36.51 -68.08 17.43
N LEU A 6 -37.32 -67.67 16.41
CA LEU A 6 -36.86 -66.93 15.23
C LEU A 6 -36.34 -65.53 15.58
N SER A 7 -37.00 -64.85 16.52
CA SER A 7 -36.49 -63.53 16.98
C SER A 7 -35.16 -63.65 17.71
N ARG A 8 -34.99 -64.67 18.56
CA ARG A 8 -33.67 -64.93 19.20
C ARG A 8 -32.61 -65.25 18.20
N LEU A 9 -32.90 -66.12 17.23
CA LEU A 9 -31.93 -66.49 16.18
C LEU A 9 -31.52 -65.25 15.36
N SER A 10 -32.47 -64.39 15.00
CA SER A 10 -32.18 -63.13 14.28
C SER A 10 -31.29 -62.18 15.08
N VAL A 11 -31.52 -62.01 16.36
CA VAL A 11 -30.69 -61.18 17.25
C VAL A 11 -29.29 -61.78 17.42
N GLU A 12 -29.22 -63.09 17.68
CA GLU A 12 -27.92 -63.76 17.81
C GLU A 12 -27.11 -63.73 16.51
N THR A 13 -27.75 -63.91 15.33
CA THR A 13 -27.09 -63.81 14.04
C THR A 13 -26.58 -62.39 13.80
N ALA A 14 -27.36 -61.37 14.09
CA ALA A 14 -26.92 -59.98 13.97
C ALA A 14 -25.74 -59.64 14.89
N THR A 15 -25.80 -60.19 16.14
CA THR A 15 -24.70 -60.03 17.11
C THR A 15 -23.38 -60.65 16.61
N TYR A 16 -23.45 -61.91 16.14
CA TYR A 16 -22.27 -62.58 15.59
C TYR A 16 -21.79 -61.93 14.30
N SER A 17 -22.67 -61.48 13.42
CA SER A 17 -22.29 -60.75 12.22
C SER A 17 -21.52 -59.46 12.56
N ASN A 18 -22.05 -58.66 13.53
CA ASN A 18 -21.34 -57.47 14.01
C ASN A 18 -19.99 -57.79 14.66
N GLN A 19 -19.92 -58.91 15.40
CA GLN A 19 -18.65 -59.34 16.00
C GLN A 19 -17.63 -59.70 14.92
N ILE A 20 -18.06 -60.47 13.91
CA ILE A 20 -17.19 -60.84 12.78
C ILE A 20 -16.68 -59.58 12.06
N VAL A 21 -17.55 -58.60 11.79
CA VAL A 21 -17.12 -57.32 11.18
C VAL A 21 -16.12 -56.59 12.06
N SER A 22 -16.34 -56.55 13.37
CA SER A 22 -15.43 -55.94 14.34
C SER A 22 -14.08 -56.67 14.37
N ASP A 23 -14.11 -57.99 14.38
CA ASP A 23 -12.90 -58.83 14.39
C ASP A 23 -12.11 -58.69 13.07
N MET A 24 -12.80 -58.66 11.92
CA MET A 24 -12.17 -58.38 10.63
C MET A 24 -11.52 -57.01 10.58
N LYS A 25 -12.17 -56.00 11.15
CA LYS A 25 -11.60 -54.65 11.26
C LYS A 25 -10.35 -54.65 12.14
N ALA A 26 -10.40 -55.33 13.30
CA ALA A 26 -9.25 -55.45 14.18
C ALA A 26 -8.08 -56.18 13.51
N VAL A 27 -8.36 -57.22 12.72
CA VAL A 27 -7.34 -57.94 11.94
C VAL A 27 -6.71 -57.03 10.88
N ASN A 28 -7.55 -56.26 10.15
CA ASN A 28 -7.07 -55.28 9.17
C ASN A 28 -6.19 -54.20 9.81
N ASP A 29 -6.64 -53.65 10.94
CA ASP A 29 -5.87 -52.66 11.70
C ASP A 29 -4.53 -53.20 12.19
N GLN A 30 -4.49 -54.47 12.65
CA GLN A 30 -3.24 -55.15 13.02
C GLN A 30 -2.35 -55.43 11.81
N PHE A 31 -2.95 -55.78 10.67
CA PHE A 31 -2.20 -55.95 9.42
C PHE A 31 -1.53 -54.65 8.98
N ASN A 32 -2.25 -53.54 9.02
CA ASN A 32 -1.70 -52.23 8.71
C ASN A 32 -0.56 -51.84 9.67
N VAL A 33 -0.69 -52.12 10.97
CA VAL A 33 0.39 -51.92 11.95
C VAL A 33 1.62 -52.74 11.60
N VAL A 34 1.43 -54.01 11.21
CA VAL A 34 2.55 -54.87 10.79
C VAL A 34 3.22 -54.34 9.54
N MET A 35 2.40 -53.89 8.55
CA MET A 35 2.94 -53.32 7.31
C MET A 35 3.71 -52.01 7.58
N MET A 36 3.20 -51.12 8.41
CA MET A 36 3.93 -49.93 8.81
C MET A 36 5.26 -50.24 9.49
N ARG A 37 5.28 -51.23 10.42
CA ARG A 37 6.51 -51.67 11.06
C ARG A 37 7.51 -52.29 10.09
N LEU A 38 7.02 -52.98 9.08
CA LEU A 38 7.86 -53.52 8.02
C LEU A 38 8.48 -52.39 7.19
N CYS A 39 7.67 -51.36 6.87
CA CYS A 39 8.17 -50.17 6.20
C CYS A 39 9.21 -49.43 7.04
N ASP A 40 8.97 -49.22 8.35
CA ASP A 40 9.92 -48.60 9.28
C ASP A 40 11.27 -49.38 9.29
N ILE A 41 11.23 -50.72 9.25
CA ILE A 41 12.43 -51.57 9.21
C ILE A 41 13.15 -51.45 7.86
N LEU A 42 12.40 -51.42 6.76
CA LEU A 42 12.95 -51.22 5.42
C LEU A 42 13.57 -49.81 5.29
N GLU A 43 12.89 -48.78 5.76
CA GLU A 43 13.43 -47.43 5.81
C GLU A 43 14.71 -47.35 6.65
N LEU A 44 14.73 -47.96 7.83
CA LEU A 44 15.94 -48.03 8.68
C LEU A 44 17.08 -48.82 8.01
N ALA A 45 16.77 -49.87 7.28
CA ALA A 45 17.75 -50.65 6.53
C ALA A 45 18.30 -49.88 5.32
N LEU A 46 17.41 -49.13 4.63
CA LEU A 46 17.74 -48.29 3.47
C LEU A 46 18.46 -47.01 3.88
N SER A 47 18.17 -46.44 5.06
CA SER A 47 18.76 -45.17 5.51
C SER A 47 20.26 -45.26 5.83
N LYS A 48 20.81 -46.45 6.01
CA LYS A 48 22.21 -46.60 6.38
C LYS A 48 23.18 -46.51 5.22
N ASP A 49 22.80 -46.87 3.99
CA ASP A 49 23.67 -46.86 2.82
C ASP A 49 22.86 -46.68 1.52
N LYS A 50 22.14 -45.54 1.41
CA LYS A 50 21.32 -45.23 0.21
C LYS A 50 22.13 -45.29 -1.09
N LYS A 51 23.39 -44.86 -1.05
CA LYS A 51 24.29 -44.88 -2.21
C LYS A 51 24.63 -46.28 -2.70
N ASP A 52 24.60 -47.27 -1.80
CA ASP A 52 24.93 -48.67 -2.14
C ASP A 52 23.74 -49.47 -2.71
N ILE A 53 22.52 -48.96 -2.52
CA ILE A 53 21.29 -49.66 -2.92
C ILE A 53 20.71 -49.09 -4.22
N ILE A 54 20.82 -47.76 -4.44
CA ILE A 54 20.31 -47.10 -5.62
C ILE A 54 21.47 -46.84 -6.57
N GLU A 55 21.37 -47.40 -7.77
CA GLU A 55 22.27 -47.11 -8.88
C GLU A 55 21.56 -46.24 -9.91
N ASP A 56 22.04 -45.01 -10.06
CA ASP A 56 21.55 -44.11 -11.10
C ASP A 56 22.10 -44.52 -12.47
N VAL A 57 21.22 -45.02 -13.33
CA VAL A 57 21.54 -45.42 -14.71
C VAL A 57 21.02 -44.40 -15.73
N SER A 58 20.79 -43.13 -15.31
CA SER A 58 20.25 -42.07 -16.17
C SER A 58 21.16 -41.77 -17.36
N GLU A 59 22.44 -42.03 -17.27
CA GLU A 59 23.42 -41.88 -18.37
C GLU A 59 23.25 -42.92 -19.49
N GLU A 60 22.56 -44.02 -19.19
CA GLU A 60 22.43 -45.13 -20.13
C GLU A 60 21.19 -44.96 -21.04
N GLU A 61 21.36 -45.15 -22.33
CA GLU A 61 20.29 -45.21 -23.33
C GLU A 61 19.25 -44.05 -23.25
N LEU A 62 19.69 -42.79 -23.26
CA LEU A 62 18.83 -41.62 -23.12
C LEU A 62 17.70 -41.54 -24.16
N SER A 63 17.92 -42.11 -25.36
CA SER A 63 16.97 -42.01 -26.47
C SER A 63 15.81 -43.03 -26.40
N SER A 64 16.02 -44.15 -25.72
CA SER A 64 15.09 -45.31 -25.77
C SER A 64 14.15 -45.41 -24.56
N THR A 65 14.37 -44.65 -23.50
CA THR A 65 13.63 -44.76 -22.25
C THR A 65 12.35 -43.95 -22.27
N THR A 66 11.26 -44.51 -21.81
CA THR A 66 9.96 -43.81 -21.59
C THR A 66 9.71 -43.48 -20.12
N ASP A 67 10.21 -44.31 -19.20
CA ASP A 67 10.03 -44.11 -17.76
C ASP A 67 11.09 -43.15 -17.19
N GLY A 68 10.70 -42.29 -16.27
CA GLY A 68 11.56 -41.29 -15.63
C GLY A 68 12.12 -40.23 -16.59
N LYS A 69 11.44 -39.97 -17.70
CA LYS A 69 11.89 -39.05 -18.76
C LYS A 69 10.90 -37.90 -18.98
N VAL A 70 11.41 -36.66 -18.90
CA VAL A 70 10.78 -35.44 -19.42
C VAL A 70 11.51 -35.06 -20.70
N TYR A 71 10.76 -34.85 -21.78
CA TYR A 71 11.34 -34.63 -23.11
C TYR A 71 10.52 -33.64 -23.92
N ASN A 72 11.20 -32.68 -24.55
CA ASN A 72 10.63 -31.72 -25.49
C ASN A 72 9.44 -30.94 -24.89
N CYS A 73 9.65 -30.39 -23.70
CA CYS A 73 8.67 -29.57 -23.00
C CYS A 73 9.08 -28.09 -23.05
N ASP A 74 8.18 -27.23 -23.52
CA ASP A 74 8.43 -25.80 -23.59
C ASP A 74 7.54 -25.07 -22.58
N ASN A 75 8.13 -24.22 -21.77
CA ASN A 75 7.39 -23.34 -20.85
C ASN A 75 7.52 -21.88 -21.27
N TYR A 76 6.40 -21.18 -21.32
CA TYR A 76 6.30 -19.73 -21.59
C TYR A 76 5.71 -18.95 -20.41
N GLY A 77 5.29 -19.64 -19.38
CA GLY A 77 4.65 -19.06 -18.21
C GLY A 77 5.61 -18.85 -17.05
N LYS A 78 5.33 -17.86 -16.22
CA LYS A 78 6.04 -17.66 -14.97
C LYS A 78 5.75 -18.76 -13.96
N VAL A 79 6.79 -19.25 -13.27
CA VAL A 79 6.68 -20.24 -12.20
C VAL A 79 7.21 -19.63 -10.90
N ASP A 80 6.33 -19.50 -9.92
CA ASP A 80 6.67 -19.01 -8.58
C ASP A 80 6.51 -20.13 -7.55
N GLY A 81 7.49 -20.30 -6.66
CA GLY A 81 7.44 -21.30 -5.60
C GLY A 81 8.23 -20.91 -4.35
N ASP A 82 8.21 -21.80 -3.36
CA ASP A 82 8.92 -21.54 -2.11
C ASP A 82 10.37 -22.06 -2.16
N VAL A 83 10.57 -23.24 -2.73
CA VAL A 83 11.88 -23.91 -2.84
C VAL A 83 11.88 -24.82 -4.06
N ASN A 84 13.04 -25.08 -4.65
CA ASN A 84 13.24 -25.96 -5.80
C ASN A 84 12.35 -25.60 -6.99
N VAL A 85 12.49 -24.40 -7.50
CA VAL A 85 11.66 -23.91 -8.60
C VAL A 85 12.39 -24.02 -9.92
N GLY A 86 11.74 -24.67 -10.89
CA GLY A 86 12.21 -24.73 -12.26
C GLY A 86 11.08 -24.55 -13.26
N GLY A 87 11.39 -23.95 -14.40
CA GLY A 87 10.41 -23.70 -15.45
C GLY A 87 9.79 -24.97 -16.04
N VAL A 88 10.51 -26.11 -15.99
CA VAL A 88 10.05 -27.41 -16.49
C VAL A 88 9.89 -28.43 -15.35
N ALA A 89 10.85 -28.50 -14.44
CA ALA A 89 10.80 -29.43 -13.33
C ALA A 89 11.23 -28.73 -12.03
N GLY A 90 10.48 -28.90 -10.95
CA GLY A 90 10.88 -28.39 -9.64
C GLY A 90 12.03 -29.20 -9.07
N THR A 91 11.88 -30.52 -9.05
CA THR A 91 12.87 -31.45 -8.48
C THR A 91 13.01 -32.71 -9.35
N MET A 92 14.25 -33.16 -9.51
CA MET A 92 14.61 -34.47 -10.04
C MET A 92 15.21 -35.27 -8.90
N ASP A 93 14.41 -36.13 -8.30
CA ASP A 93 14.77 -36.89 -7.11
C ASP A 93 14.04 -38.24 -7.10
N ILE A 94 14.40 -39.09 -6.18
CA ILE A 94 13.70 -40.34 -5.94
C ILE A 94 12.76 -40.13 -4.76
N GLU A 95 11.53 -40.58 -4.90
CA GLU A 95 10.61 -40.69 -3.78
C GLU A 95 11.05 -41.82 -2.88
N TYR A 96 11.45 -41.50 -1.65
CA TYR A 96 11.90 -42.46 -0.66
C TYR A 96 10.78 -42.93 0.27
N ASP A 97 9.61 -42.31 0.19
CA ASP A 97 8.44 -42.70 0.96
C ASP A 97 7.76 -43.88 0.25
N PHE A 98 7.75 -45.03 0.94
CA PHE A 98 7.08 -46.21 0.45
C PHE A 98 5.57 -46.03 0.56
N ASP A 99 4.89 -45.99 -0.58
CA ASP A 99 3.43 -46.02 -0.64
C ASP A 99 2.93 -47.48 -0.65
N PRO A 100 2.31 -47.96 0.45
CA PRO A 100 1.88 -49.36 0.53
C PRO A 100 0.82 -49.74 -0.50
N GLU A 101 0.11 -48.74 -1.08
CA GLU A 101 -0.96 -48.97 -2.05
C GLU A 101 -0.42 -49.11 -3.48
N SER A 102 0.53 -48.28 -3.88
CA SER A 102 1.12 -48.30 -5.22
C SER A 102 2.35 -49.20 -5.32
N ASP A 103 3.20 -49.23 -4.29
CA ASP A 103 4.50 -49.93 -4.30
C ASP A 103 4.43 -51.38 -3.82
N SER A 104 3.28 -51.82 -3.33
CA SER A 104 3.09 -53.22 -2.88
C SER A 104 3.29 -54.27 -4.02
N ASN A 105 3.21 -53.85 -5.25
CA ASN A 105 3.48 -54.72 -6.41
C ASN A 105 4.97 -54.94 -6.66
N VAL A 106 5.84 -54.01 -6.22
CA VAL A 106 7.30 -54.14 -6.32
C VAL A 106 7.81 -55.27 -5.42
N ILE A 107 7.15 -55.55 -4.31
CA ILE A 107 7.50 -56.66 -3.39
C ILE A 107 7.17 -58.04 -3.98
N LYS A 108 6.27 -58.15 -4.94
CA LYS A 108 5.83 -59.43 -5.52
C LYS A 108 6.83 -60.08 -6.47
N ASP A 109 7.68 -59.33 -7.10
CA ASP A 109 8.65 -59.79 -8.09
C ASP A 109 10.11 -59.74 -7.61
N SER A 110 10.36 -59.27 -6.40
CA SER A 110 11.71 -59.13 -5.88
C SER A 110 12.27 -60.48 -5.38
N THR A 111 12.96 -61.15 -6.24
CA THR A 111 14.22 -61.74 -5.77
C THR A 111 15.04 -60.61 -5.17
N LEU A 112 15.39 -60.68 -3.90
CA LEU A 112 16.22 -59.71 -3.17
C LEU A 112 17.49 -59.38 -3.97
N THR A 113 17.40 -58.50 -4.94
CA THR A 113 18.54 -57.87 -5.59
C THR A 113 18.87 -56.64 -4.79
N ALA A 114 20.09 -56.59 -4.27
CA ALA A 114 20.60 -55.54 -3.40
C ALA A 114 20.78 -54.19 -4.10
N LYS A 115 20.23 -54.00 -5.30
CA LYS A 115 20.40 -52.78 -6.09
C LYS A 115 19.08 -52.39 -6.78
N TYR A 116 18.68 -51.14 -6.60
CA TYR A 116 17.62 -50.49 -7.34
C TYR A 116 18.23 -49.65 -8.46
N PHE A 117 17.87 -49.94 -9.70
CA PHE A 117 18.22 -49.08 -10.84
C PHE A 117 17.18 -47.99 -11.00
N THR A 118 17.61 -46.77 -10.95
CA THR A 118 16.73 -45.60 -11.18
C THR A 118 17.18 -44.80 -12.40
N LYS A 119 16.24 -44.11 -12.99
CA LYS A 119 16.48 -43.25 -14.14
C LYS A 119 15.64 -41.96 -14.03
N CYS A 120 16.30 -40.80 -14.11
CA CYS A 120 15.67 -39.50 -14.12
C CYS A 120 16.34 -38.63 -15.18
N VAL A 121 15.61 -38.31 -16.25
CA VAL A 121 16.19 -37.69 -17.44
C VAL A 121 15.32 -36.55 -17.92
N LEU A 122 15.93 -35.38 -18.10
CA LEU A 122 15.28 -34.19 -18.65
C LEU A 122 16.03 -33.78 -19.92
N LEU A 123 15.35 -33.86 -21.08
CA LEU A 123 15.97 -33.68 -22.38
C LEU A 123 15.26 -32.64 -23.22
N ASP A 124 16.03 -31.94 -24.06
CA ASP A 124 15.59 -31.11 -25.19
C ASP A 124 14.39 -30.20 -24.84
N SER A 125 14.37 -29.66 -23.64
CA SER A 125 13.29 -28.84 -23.11
C SER A 125 13.72 -27.39 -22.97
N LYS A 126 12.76 -26.46 -23.15
CA LYS A 126 13.04 -25.02 -23.17
C LYS A 126 12.17 -24.29 -22.16
N ASN A 127 12.75 -23.26 -21.55
CA ASN A 127 12.00 -22.33 -20.73
C ASN A 127 12.23 -20.89 -21.22
N TYR A 128 11.13 -20.23 -21.56
CA TYR A 128 11.08 -18.80 -21.92
C TYR A 128 10.46 -17.94 -20.80
N GLY A 129 9.86 -18.59 -19.80
CA GLY A 129 9.23 -17.92 -18.67
C GLY A 129 10.19 -17.74 -17.48
N ASP A 130 9.78 -16.92 -16.53
CA ASP A 130 10.55 -16.69 -15.31
C ASP A 130 10.37 -17.82 -14.30
N ALA A 131 11.41 -18.15 -13.55
CA ALA A 131 11.40 -19.10 -12.46
C ALA A 131 11.86 -18.40 -11.17
N THR A 132 10.93 -18.16 -10.24
CA THR A 132 11.22 -17.44 -8.98
C THR A 132 11.04 -18.33 -7.78
N SER A 133 12.10 -18.54 -7.01
CA SER A 133 12.09 -19.21 -5.71
C SER A 133 12.18 -18.18 -4.57
N ARG A 134 11.41 -18.39 -3.50
CA ARG A 134 11.54 -17.55 -2.29
C ARG A 134 12.75 -17.95 -1.45
N LYS A 135 13.16 -19.20 -1.53
CA LYS A 135 14.31 -19.78 -0.82
C LYS A 135 15.28 -20.38 -1.83
N ASP A 136 15.89 -21.48 -1.49
CA ASP A 136 16.94 -22.12 -2.28
C ASP A 136 16.43 -22.76 -3.57
N CYS A 137 17.32 -22.87 -4.53
CA CYS A 137 17.22 -23.60 -5.78
C CYS A 137 16.18 -23.02 -6.77
N ALA A 138 16.62 -22.03 -7.54
CA ALA A 138 15.94 -21.54 -8.73
C ALA A 138 16.73 -21.93 -9.99
N GLY A 139 16.08 -22.60 -10.95
CA GLY A 139 16.68 -22.90 -12.24
C GLY A 139 15.72 -22.61 -13.39
N ALA A 140 16.19 -22.07 -14.49
CA ALA A 140 15.28 -21.82 -15.61
C ALA A 140 14.62 -23.14 -16.08
N ILE A 141 15.31 -24.27 -16.04
CA ILE A 141 14.78 -25.58 -16.43
C ILE A 141 14.40 -26.41 -15.21
N CYS A 142 15.31 -26.60 -14.24
CA CYS A 142 15.10 -27.44 -13.07
C CYS A 142 15.57 -26.72 -11.80
N GLY A 143 14.79 -26.77 -10.73
CA GLY A 143 15.22 -26.19 -9.45
C GLY A 143 16.34 -26.97 -8.80
N TYR A 144 16.11 -28.26 -8.57
CA TYR A 144 17.04 -29.16 -7.89
C TYR A 144 17.10 -30.55 -8.54
N ALA A 145 18.28 -31.05 -8.77
CA ALA A 145 18.49 -32.41 -9.26
C ALA A 145 19.39 -33.19 -8.31
N ASP A 146 18.84 -34.12 -7.50
CA ASP A 146 19.61 -35.01 -6.61
C ASP A 146 20.33 -36.12 -7.39
N LEU A 147 19.82 -36.44 -8.58
CA LEU A 147 20.40 -37.44 -9.48
C LEU A 147 19.94 -37.14 -10.92
N GLY A 148 20.44 -37.94 -11.86
CA GLY A 148 19.93 -37.93 -13.21
C GLY A 148 20.72 -37.08 -14.21
N VAL A 149 20.13 -36.91 -15.38
CA VAL A 149 20.76 -36.18 -16.50
C VAL A 149 19.82 -35.09 -17.03
N ILE A 150 20.36 -33.89 -17.14
CA ILE A 150 19.77 -32.78 -17.87
C ILE A 150 20.61 -32.57 -19.14
N SER A 151 20.00 -32.66 -20.32
CA SER A 151 20.76 -32.55 -21.57
C SER A 151 19.98 -31.91 -22.71
N GLY A 152 20.64 -31.06 -23.49
CA GLY A 152 20.04 -30.38 -24.64
C GLY A 152 18.98 -29.35 -24.26
N CYS A 153 18.97 -28.90 -23.00
CA CYS A 153 17.96 -27.94 -22.52
C CYS A 153 18.40 -26.49 -22.72
N GLU A 154 17.42 -25.61 -22.88
CA GLU A 154 17.66 -24.19 -23.19
C GLU A 154 16.89 -23.30 -22.22
N GLY A 155 17.59 -22.49 -21.41
CA GLY A 155 17.01 -21.51 -20.49
C GLY A 155 17.09 -20.10 -21.06
N TYR A 156 15.94 -19.39 -21.18
CA TYR A 156 15.86 -18.04 -21.73
C TYR A 156 15.17 -17.03 -20.80
N GLY A 157 14.39 -17.51 -19.85
CA GLY A 157 13.73 -16.65 -18.86
C GLY A 157 14.65 -16.24 -17.71
N THR A 158 14.16 -15.40 -16.84
CA THR A 158 14.82 -15.02 -15.59
C THR A 158 14.77 -16.19 -14.61
N ALA A 159 15.88 -16.45 -13.89
CA ALA A 159 15.87 -17.32 -12.72
C ALA A 159 16.28 -16.51 -11.49
N GLU A 160 15.43 -16.51 -10.46
CA GLU A 160 15.61 -15.70 -9.27
C GLU A 160 15.39 -16.49 -7.98
N SER A 161 16.29 -16.31 -7.01
CA SER A 161 16.06 -16.67 -5.61
C SER A 161 16.00 -15.39 -4.77
N THR A 162 14.82 -15.08 -4.23
CA THR A 162 14.62 -13.81 -3.53
C THR A 162 15.29 -13.72 -2.17
N ALA A 163 15.50 -14.87 -1.49
CA ALA A 163 16.11 -14.91 -0.16
C ALA A 163 17.09 -16.08 0.07
N GLY A 164 17.26 -16.94 -0.91
CA GLY A 164 18.09 -18.15 -0.80
C GLY A 164 19.30 -18.17 -1.71
N ASP A 165 19.85 -19.34 -1.88
CA ASP A 165 21.05 -19.64 -2.65
C ASP A 165 20.70 -20.58 -3.83
N TYR A 166 21.67 -20.86 -4.70
CA TYR A 166 21.63 -21.81 -5.81
C TYR A 166 20.70 -21.38 -6.96
N VAL A 167 21.21 -20.48 -7.78
CA VAL A 167 20.50 -20.01 -8.97
C VAL A 167 21.25 -20.42 -10.24
N GLY A 168 20.55 -21.01 -11.20
CA GLY A 168 21.15 -21.45 -12.44
C GLY A 168 20.31 -21.18 -13.69
N GLY A 169 20.94 -20.88 -14.79
CA GLY A 169 20.27 -20.68 -16.09
C GLY A 169 19.69 -21.99 -16.66
N VAL A 170 20.12 -23.15 -16.13
CA VAL A 170 19.51 -24.46 -16.39
C VAL A 170 19.03 -25.08 -15.09
N VAL A 171 19.88 -25.23 -14.10
CA VAL A 171 19.53 -25.86 -12.83
C VAL A 171 20.07 -25.08 -11.63
N GLY A 172 19.26 -24.90 -10.60
CA GLY A 172 19.71 -24.27 -9.36
C GLY A 172 20.84 -25.05 -8.70
N GLN A 173 20.62 -26.31 -8.38
CA GLN A 173 21.61 -27.23 -7.83
C GLN A 173 21.48 -28.60 -8.48
N SER A 174 22.62 -29.21 -8.88
CA SER A 174 22.65 -30.54 -9.48
C SER A 174 23.74 -31.41 -8.89
N LYS A 175 23.36 -32.60 -8.43
CA LYS A 175 24.26 -33.70 -8.09
C LYS A 175 24.40 -34.75 -9.21
N GLY A 176 23.61 -34.56 -10.28
CA GLY A 176 23.68 -35.34 -11.51
C GLY A 176 24.55 -34.70 -12.58
N SER A 177 24.27 -35.06 -13.84
CA SER A 177 24.99 -34.52 -14.99
C SER A 177 24.15 -33.48 -15.75
N VAL A 178 24.76 -32.31 -16.06
CA VAL A 178 24.20 -31.29 -16.95
C VAL A 178 25.10 -31.15 -18.17
N ARG A 179 24.53 -31.39 -19.36
CA ARG A 179 25.34 -31.38 -20.57
C ARG A 179 24.65 -30.85 -21.81
N ASN A 180 25.46 -30.35 -22.74
CA ASN A 180 24.99 -29.84 -24.05
C ASN A 180 23.81 -28.88 -23.93
N SER A 181 23.76 -28.11 -22.85
CA SER A 181 22.65 -27.19 -22.53
C SER A 181 23.06 -25.74 -22.71
N PHE A 182 22.07 -24.88 -22.88
CA PHE A 182 22.26 -23.48 -23.22
C PHE A 182 21.52 -22.60 -22.23
N ALA A 183 22.11 -21.46 -21.89
CA ALA A 183 21.42 -20.46 -21.10
C ALA A 183 21.72 -19.04 -21.61
N LYS A 184 20.65 -18.32 -21.94
CA LYS A 184 20.63 -16.87 -22.13
C LYS A 184 19.62 -16.29 -21.17
N SER A 185 19.98 -16.13 -19.90
CA SER A 185 19.09 -15.82 -18.78
C SER A 185 19.63 -14.71 -17.92
N GLU A 186 18.76 -13.95 -17.31
CA GLU A 186 19.09 -13.08 -16.19
C GLU A 186 18.97 -13.89 -14.88
N LEU A 187 20.05 -13.87 -14.09
CA LEU A 187 20.16 -14.69 -12.89
C LEU A 187 20.34 -13.81 -11.66
N THR A 188 19.42 -13.91 -10.71
CA THR A 188 19.43 -13.06 -9.50
C THR A 188 19.38 -13.93 -8.25
N GLY A 189 20.31 -13.70 -7.32
CA GLY A 189 20.36 -14.47 -6.07
C GLY A 189 21.45 -13.97 -5.13
N ARG A 190 21.64 -14.70 -4.03
CA ARG A 190 22.64 -14.36 -3.01
C ARG A 190 23.98 -15.02 -3.28
N ASN A 191 24.07 -16.36 -3.18
CA ASN A 191 25.26 -17.15 -3.40
C ASN A 191 25.00 -18.29 -4.38
N TYR A 192 26.05 -18.88 -4.92
CA TYR A 192 25.98 -19.98 -5.86
C TYR A 192 25.12 -19.67 -7.09
N ILE A 193 25.59 -18.69 -7.86
CA ILE A 193 24.92 -18.28 -9.08
C ILE A 193 25.76 -18.73 -10.28
N GLY A 194 25.16 -19.50 -11.17
CA GLY A 194 25.86 -20.02 -12.33
C GLY A 194 25.05 -20.03 -13.61
N GLY A 195 25.67 -19.68 -14.72
CA GLY A 195 24.99 -19.63 -16.01
C GLY A 195 24.29 -20.94 -16.39
N ILE A 196 24.87 -22.09 -16.03
CA ILE A 196 24.24 -23.42 -16.17
C ILE A 196 23.74 -23.92 -14.83
N ALA A 197 24.58 -23.95 -13.81
CA ALA A 197 24.23 -24.48 -12.50
C ALA A 197 24.73 -23.56 -11.38
N GLY A 198 23.89 -23.26 -10.40
CA GLY A 198 24.35 -22.58 -9.20
C GLY A 198 25.42 -23.42 -8.48
N TYR A 199 25.15 -24.71 -8.31
CA TYR A 199 26.06 -25.73 -7.84
C TYR A 199 25.94 -26.99 -8.71
N GLY A 200 27.03 -27.48 -9.25
CA GLY A 200 27.01 -28.61 -10.18
C GLY A 200 27.99 -29.74 -9.83
N MET A 201 27.60 -31.00 -10.03
CA MET A 201 28.48 -32.14 -9.96
C MET A 201 29.24 -32.29 -11.29
N ASN A 202 28.52 -32.54 -12.38
CA ASN A 202 29.14 -32.72 -13.69
C ASN A 202 28.50 -31.78 -14.70
N VAL A 203 29.29 -30.86 -15.27
CA VAL A 203 28.82 -29.86 -16.24
C VAL A 203 29.69 -29.88 -17.49
N SER A 204 29.12 -30.25 -18.65
CA SER A 204 29.92 -30.43 -19.86
C SER A 204 29.21 -30.02 -21.13
N GLY A 205 29.95 -29.44 -22.07
CA GLY A 205 29.47 -29.06 -23.40
C GLY A 205 28.44 -27.93 -23.39
N CYS A 206 28.32 -27.18 -22.30
CA CYS A 206 27.32 -26.15 -22.13
C CYS A 206 27.78 -24.77 -22.62
N ASN A 207 26.83 -23.93 -22.99
CA ASN A 207 27.13 -22.63 -23.57
C ASN A 207 26.22 -21.55 -22.93
N THR A 208 26.82 -20.43 -22.54
CA THR A 208 26.08 -19.36 -21.85
C THR A 208 26.36 -17.96 -22.35
N LEU A 209 25.36 -17.13 -22.31
CA LEU A 209 25.40 -15.69 -22.38
C LEU A 209 24.38 -15.18 -21.31
N VAL A 210 24.85 -14.84 -20.13
CA VAL A 210 23.99 -14.57 -18.98
C VAL A 210 24.30 -13.23 -18.34
N ASN A 211 23.29 -12.62 -17.74
CA ASN A 211 23.42 -11.48 -16.85
C ASN A 211 23.36 -11.98 -15.40
N LEU A 212 24.39 -11.69 -14.60
CA LEU A 212 24.55 -12.20 -13.25
C LEU A 212 24.37 -11.10 -12.22
N ASN A 213 23.32 -11.16 -11.43
CA ASN A 213 23.00 -10.22 -10.36
C ASN A 213 23.18 -10.90 -9.00
N GLY A 214 24.43 -11.09 -8.60
CA GLY A 214 24.81 -11.72 -7.34
C GLY A 214 25.56 -10.77 -6.42
N SER A 215 25.26 -10.83 -5.13
CA SER A 215 25.95 -10.02 -4.11
C SER A 215 26.89 -10.81 -3.21
N GLY A 216 26.95 -12.12 -3.39
CA GLY A 216 27.68 -13.04 -2.51
C GLY A 216 28.84 -13.77 -3.16
N ASN A 217 29.10 -14.98 -2.70
CA ASN A 217 30.19 -15.84 -3.14
C ASN A 217 29.73 -16.86 -4.18
N CYS A 218 30.67 -17.46 -4.87
CA CYS A 218 30.41 -18.52 -5.84
C CYS A 218 29.52 -18.05 -7.00
N VAL A 219 30.00 -17.05 -7.75
CA VAL A 219 29.35 -16.53 -8.96
C VAL A 219 30.20 -16.86 -10.18
N GLY A 220 29.57 -17.47 -11.19
CA GLY A 220 30.26 -17.86 -12.41
C GLY A 220 29.33 -17.97 -13.61
N THR A 221 29.84 -17.68 -14.80
CA THR A 221 29.03 -17.68 -16.03
C THR A 221 28.67 -19.08 -16.53
N ILE A 222 29.31 -20.15 -16.02
CA ILE A 222 28.96 -21.55 -16.25
C ILE A 222 28.40 -22.14 -14.97
N ALA A 223 29.15 -22.08 -13.86
CA ALA A 223 28.71 -22.59 -12.59
C ALA A 223 29.16 -21.68 -11.45
N GLY A 224 28.34 -21.52 -10.42
CA GLY A 224 28.77 -20.86 -9.20
C GLY A 224 29.88 -21.67 -8.53
N GLU A 225 29.67 -22.97 -8.36
CA GLU A 225 30.67 -23.90 -7.86
C GLU A 225 30.49 -25.28 -8.52
N ILE A 226 31.60 -25.98 -8.73
CA ILE A 226 31.60 -27.41 -9.12
C ILE A 226 32.02 -28.21 -7.91
N ASP A 227 31.25 -29.28 -7.60
CA ASP A 227 31.56 -30.20 -6.52
C ASP A 227 33.02 -30.67 -6.59
N PRO A 228 33.77 -30.76 -5.49
CA PRO A 228 35.14 -31.25 -5.47
C PRO A 228 35.35 -32.61 -6.11
N ASP A 229 34.35 -33.49 -6.02
CA ASP A 229 34.36 -34.83 -6.64
C ASP A 229 33.77 -34.81 -8.06
N GLY A 230 33.34 -33.64 -8.54
CA GLY A 230 32.71 -33.45 -9.83
C GLY A 230 33.66 -33.08 -10.96
N SER A 231 33.09 -32.78 -12.11
CA SER A 231 33.84 -32.42 -13.32
C SER A 231 33.20 -31.30 -14.12
N ALA A 232 34.04 -30.49 -14.78
CA ALA A 232 33.61 -29.53 -15.78
C ALA A 232 34.50 -29.67 -17.03
N SER A 233 33.89 -29.69 -18.22
CA SER A 233 34.63 -29.76 -19.49
C SER A 233 33.86 -29.14 -20.65
N ASP A 234 34.59 -28.57 -21.60
CA ASP A 234 34.04 -28.08 -22.88
C ASP A 234 32.88 -27.09 -22.77
N ASN A 235 32.90 -26.27 -21.73
CA ASN A 235 31.90 -25.24 -21.52
C ASN A 235 32.42 -23.89 -22.03
N TYR A 236 31.54 -23.11 -22.65
CA TYR A 236 31.89 -21.85 -23.26
C TYR A 236 30.91 -20.73 -22.87
N PHE A 237 31.46 -19.52 -22.70
CA PHE A 237 30.64 -18.41 -22.29
C PHE A 237 31.07 -17.09 -22.94
N VAL A 238 30.12 -16.17 -22.99
CA VAL A 238 30.35 -14.76 -23.31
C VAL A 238 30.03 -13.92 -22.09
N HIS A 239 31.05 -13.25 -21.56
CA HIS A 239 30.87 -12.28 -20.48
C HIS A 239 32.07 -11.34 -20.43
N GLU A 240 31.86 -10.07 -20.09
CA GLU A 240 32.92 -9.08 -20.13
C GLU A 240 33.85 -9.12 -18.91
N THR A 241 33.31 -9.43 -17.74
CA THR A 241 34.04 -9.31 -16.47
C THR A 241 34.06 -10.60 -15.65
N GLU A 242 33.00 -11.40 -15.70
CA GLU A 242 32.89 -12.58 -14.86
C GLU A 242 33.58 -13.80 -15.45
N ALA A 243 34.10 -14.64 -14.58
CA ALA A 243 34.77 -15.87 -14.95
C ALA A 243 33.76 -17.04 -15.08
N GLY A 244 34.23 -18.17 -15.60
CA GLY A 244 33.37 -19.32 -15.84
C GLY A 244 32.87 -20.02 -14.58
N ILE A 245 33.76 -20.27 -13.58
CA ILE A 245 33.45 -21.01 -12.36
C ILE A 245 34.16 -20.31 -11.20
N ASP A 246 33.40 -19.83 -10.22
CA ASP A 246 33.91 -19.19 -8.99
C ASP A 246 35.15 -18.30 -9.22
N GLY A 247 35.04 -17.35 -10.12
CA GLY A 247 36.15 -16.49 -10.50
C GLY A 247 37.27 -17.17 -11.27
N ILE A 248 37.13 -18.41 -11.73
CA ILE A 248 38.11 -19.22 -12.41
C ILE A 248 37.64 -19.55 -13.83
N SER A 249 38.50 -19.27 -14.80
CA SER A 249 38.36 -19.72 -16.18
C SER A 249 39.53 -20.56 -16.57
N TYR A 250 39.27 -21.82 -16.94
CA TYR A 250 40.31 -22.76 -17.33
C TYR A 250 40.08 -23.27 -18.75
N ALA A 251 41.12 -23.35 -19.53
CA ALA A 251 41.11 -24.04 -20.80
C ALA A 251 40.59 -25.49 -20.62
N GLY A 252 39.60 -25.87 -21.41
CA GLY A 252 38.98 -27.19 -21.35
C GLY A 252 37.93 -27.40 -20.24
N LYS A 253 37.74 -26.42 -19.34
CA LYS A 253 36.68 -26.50 -18.31
C LYS A 253 35.58 -25.47 -18.54
N ALA A 254 35.96 -24.20 -18.60
CA ALA A 254 35.06 -23.10 -18.89
C ALA A 254 35.88 -22.02 -19.61
N GLU A 255 35.61 -21.77 -20.87
CA GLU A 255 36.37 -20.86 -21.69
C GLU A 255 35.55 -19.65 -22.09
N GLY A 256 36.00 -18.44 -21.68
CA GLY A 256 35.46 -17.16 -22.14
C GLY A 256 35.87 -16.85 -23.56
N MET A 257 34.97 -16.32 -24.37
CA MET A 257 35.27 -15.92 -25.76
C MET A 257 34.49 -14.68 -26.18
N SER A 258 34.91 -14.06 -27.28
CA SER A 258 34.15 -12.95 -27.85
C SER A 258 32.78 -13.43 -28.37
N TYR A 259 31.81 -12.55 -28.42
CA TYR A 259 30.48 -12.86 -28.93
C TYR A 259 30.51 -13.38 -30.37
N GLU A 260 31.35 -12.79 -31.25
CA GLU A 260 31.50 -13.22 -32.64
C GLU A 260 32.06 -14.65 -32.74
N ALA A 261 33.04 -14.98 -31.90
CA ALA A 261 33.63 -16.32 -31.86
C ALA A 261 32.60 -17.35 -31.32
N PHE A 262 31.81 -16.95 -30.33
CA PHE A 262 30.74 -17.75 -29.76
C PHE A 262 29.65 -18.07 -30.79
N MET A 263 29.13 -17.06 -31.50
CA MET A 263 28.12 -17.24 -32.53
C MET A 263 28.59 -17.97 -33.77
N ALA A 264 29.92 -18.04 -33.99
CA ALA A 264 30.51 -18.82 -35.09
C ALA A 264 30.61 -20.32 -34.80
N ARG A 265 30.26 -20.75 -33.58
CA ARG A 265 30.22 -22.17 -33.19
C ARG A 265 28.99 -22.86 -33.75
N ASP A 266 29.13 -24.13 -34.08
CA ASP A 266 28.02 -24.96 -34.52
C ASP A 266 27.04 -25.23 -33.38
N GLY A 267 25.74 -25.15 -33.65
CA GLY A 267 24.68 -25.55 -32.74
C GLY A 267 24.23 -24.47 -31.73
N ILE A 268 24.75 -23.25 -31.81
CA ILE A 268 24.26 -22.14 -30.97
C ILE A 268 22.82 -21.77 -31.40
N PRO A 269 21.84 -21.75 -30.46
CA PRO A 269 20.46 -21.39 -30.76
C PRO A 269 20.32 -19.97 -31.31
N ALA A 270 19.31 -19.74 -32.17
CA ALA A 270 19.07 -18.46 -32.80
C ALA A 270 18.71 -17.34 -31.78
N GLU A 271 18.16 -17.70 -30.65
CA GLU A 271 17.78 -16.83 -29.55
C GLU A 271 18.97 -16.05 -28.98
N PHE A 272 20.19 -16.60 -29.10
CA PHE A 272 21.41 -15.91 -28.68
C PHE A 272 21.78 -14.71 -29.58
N SER A 273 21.16 -14.56 -30.74
CA SER A 273 21.34 -13.41 -31.62
C SER A 273 20.25 -12.34 -31.51
N SER A 274 19.25 -12.54 -30.69
CA SER A 274 18.12 -11.64 -30.55
C SER A 274 18.20 -10.90 -29.21
N PHE A 275 18.31 -9.59 -29.26
CA PHE A 275 18.34 -8.73 -28.07
C PHE A 275 17.33 -7.60 -28.19
N ALA A 276 16.70 -7.26 -27.07
CA ALA A 276 15.70 -6.22 -27.03
C ALA A 276 15.70 -5.45 -25.72
N VAL A 277 15.39 -4.15 -25.81
CA VAL A 277 14.92 -3.35 -24.67
C VAL A 277 13.40 -3.31 -24.75
N THR A 278 12.75 -3.74 -23.68
CA THR A 278 11.29 -3.75 -23.56
C THR A 278 10.85 -2.75 -22.50
N PHE A 279 10.12 -1.74 -22.94
CA PHE A 279 9.52 -0.74 -22.06
C PHE A 279 8.13 -1.24 -21.62
N THR A 280 7.93 -1.36 -20.32
CA THR A 280 6.67 -1.85 -19.74
C THR A 280 6.06 -0.84 -18.78
N ALA A 281 4.75 -0.69 -18.84
CA ALA A 281 3.99 0.19 -17.97
C ALA A 281 2.75 -0.56 -17.46
N ASN A 282 2.57 -0.62 -16.14
CA ASN A 282 1.44 -1.33 -15.50
C ASN A 282 1.31 -2.81 -15.93
N GLY A 283 2.43 -3.45 -16.26
CA GLY A 283 2.45 -4.85 -16.71
C GLY A 283 2.12 -5.05 -18.20
N GLU A 284 1.94 -3.97 -18.96
CA GLU A 284 1.73 -4.01 -20.41
C GLU A 284 2.97 -3.51 -21.14
N VAL A 285 3.29 -4.14 -22.28
CA VAL A 285 4.41 -3.72 -23.13
C VAL A 285 4.03 -2.46 -23.90
N VAL A 286 4.75 -1.39 -23.67
CA VAL A 286 4.59 -0.11 -24.39
C VAL A 286 5.34 -0.16 -25.71
N LYS A 287 6.60 -0.60 -25.67
CA LYS A 287 7.46 -0.70 -26.85
C LYS A 287 8.59 -1.70 -26.65
N THR A 288 8.94 -2.42 -27.70
CA THR A 288 10.14 -3.25 -27.75
C THR A 288 11.06 -2.72 -28.86
N ILE A 289 12.31 -2.53 -28.53
CA ILE A 289 13.35 -2.04 -29.44
C ILE A 289 14.44 -3.10 -29.52
N THR A 290 14.67 -3.66 -30.70
CA THR A 290 15.70 -4.67 -30.93
C THR A 290 17.05 -4.00 -31.21
N PHE A 291 18.12 -4.62 -30.72
CA PHE A 291 19.47 -4.15 -30.94
C PHE A 291 20.44 -5.32 -31.25
N ALA A 292 21.61 -5.03 -31.74
CA ALA A 292 22.70 -6.00 -31.91
C ALA A 292 23.57 -6.02 -30.65
N TYR A 293 24.18 -7.15 -30.32
CA TYR A 293 25.11 -7.28 -29.17
C TYR A 293 26.17 -6.18 -29.18
N GLY A 294 26.37 -5.48 -28.08
CA GLY A 294 27.23 -4.32 -27.95
C GLY A 294 26.72 -3.05 -28.65
N GLY A 295 25.47 -3.08 -29.12
CA GLY A 295 24.83 -1.93 -29.77
C GLY A 295 24.30 -0.90 -28.78
N SER A 296 23.75 0.19 -29.34
CA SER A 296 23.14 1.28 -28.56
C SER A 296 21.72 1.58 -29.03
N ILE A 297 20.93 2.20 -28.14
CA ILE A 297 19.62 2.76 -28.47
C ILE A 297 19.73 4.28 -28.38
N ASP A 298 19.23 4.97 -29.40
CA ASP A 298 19.13 6.42 -29.42
C ASP A 298 17.98 6.90 -28.55
N GLU A 299 18.15 7.98 -27.79
CA GLU A 299 17.11 8.56 -26.92
C GLU A 299 15.81 8.86 -27.69
N SER A 300 15.91 9.21 -28.97
CA SER A 300 14.75 9.43 -29.83
C SER A 300 13.89 8.18 -30.08
N GLN A 301 14.42 7.00 -29.79
CA GLN A 301 13.71 5.72 -29.93
C GLN A 301 12.96 5.35 -28.64
N ILE A 302 13.29 5.94 -27.50
CA ILE A 302 12.61 5.71 -26.23
C ILE A 302 11.17 6.23 -26.34
N PRO A 303 10.17 5.43 -25.99
CA PRO A 303 8.78 5.90 -26.04
C PRO A 303 8.49 6.89 -24.90
N ASP A 304 7.49 7.75 -25.10
CA ASP A 304 6.95 8.54 -24.01
C ASP A 304 6.38 7.59 -22.95
N CYS A 305 6.59 7.93 -21.67
CA CYS A 305 6.05 7.11 -20.58
C CYS A 305 4.53 7.34 -20.48
N PRO A 306 3.70 6.27 -20.47
CA PRO A 306 2.26 6.44 -20.37
C PRO A 306 1.84 7.11 -19.08
N THR A 307 0.92 8.07 -19.16
CA THR A 307 0.32 8.72 -17.99
C THR A 307 -0.78 7.86 -17.38
N VAL A 308 -0.91 7.93 -16.06
CA VAL A 308 -1.99 7.29 -15.30
C VAL A 308 -2.70 8.37 -14.50
N GLU A 309 -4.03 8.32 -14.40
CA GLU A 309 -4.81 9.31 -13.68
C GLU A 309 -4.26 9.55 -12.25
N GLY A 310 -3.90 10.78 -11.96
CA GLY A 310 -3.32 11.19 -10.67
C GLY A 310 -1.85 10.81 -10.47
N ASN A 311 -1.16 10.31 -11.49
CA ASN A 311 0.27 10.00 -11.45
C ASN A 311 0.93 10.38 -12.76
N TYR A 312 2.17 10.86 -12.70
CA TYR A 312 3.00 10.95 -13.88
C TYR A 312 4.01 9.80 -13.90
N GLY A 313 4.28 9.31 -15.09
CA GLY A 313 5.20 8.20 -15.31
C GLY A 313 6.52 8.68 -15.84
N THR A 314 7.60 8.10 -15.35
CA THR A 314 8.95 8.31 -15.86
C THR A 314 9.61 6.96 -16.13
N TRP A 315 10.51 6.93 -17.10
CA TRP A 315 11.41 5.79 -17.26
C TRP A 315 12.63 6.01 -16.37
N PRO A 316 13.09 4.98 -15.62
CA PRO A 316 14.35 5.05 -14.89
C PRO A 316 15.51 5.28 -15.85
N GLU A 317 16.54 5.99 -15.39
CA GLU A 317 17.74 6.27 -16.19
C GLU A 317 18.57 5.00 -16.36
N TYR A 318 18.88 4.65 -17.61
CA TYR A 318 19.81 3.59 -18.00
C TYR A 318 20.84 4.10 -19.01
N ASP A 319 22.03 3.49 -18.99
CA ASP A 319 23.02 3.71 -20.03
C ASP A 319 22.73 2.80 -21.23
N TYR A 320 22.16 3.36 -22.28
CA TYR A 320 21.85 2.65 -23.53
C TYR A 320 23.01 2.68 -24.55
N SER A 321 24.18 3.11 -24.17
CA SER A 321 25.31 3.29 -25.11
C SER A 321 26.00 1.98 -25.49
N HIS A 322 25.94 0.95 -24.64
CA HIS A 322 26.55 -0.36 -24.86
C HIS A 322 25.71 -1.48 -24.23
N LEU A 323 24.84 -2.06 -25.02
CA LEU A 323 23.90 -3.06 -24.57
C LEU A 323 24.33 -4.48 -24.97
N THR A 324 24.53 -5.34 -24.00
CA THR A 324 25.02 -6.73 -24.20
C THR A 324 24.00 -7.78 -23.81
N PHE A 325 22.85 -7.36 -23.24
CA PHE A 325 21.80 -8.26 -22.76
C PHE A 325 20.42 -7.63 -22.92
N ASP A 326 19.37 -8.47 -22.86
CA ASP A 326 18.00 -8.02 -22.84
C ASP A 326 17.73 -7.13 -21.61
N LEU A 327 16.95 -6.08 -21.77
CA LEU A 327 16.63 -5.13 -20.71
C LEU A 327 15.13 -4.87 -20.66
N GLU A 328 14.53 -5.07 -19.48
CA GLU A 328 13.18 -4.61 -19.21
C GLU A 328 13.23 -3.29 -18.42
N VAL A 329 12.67 -2.24 -19.01
CA VAL A 329 12.55 -0.91 -18.38
C VAL A 329 11.10 -0.72 -17.92
N LYS A 330 10.89 -0.71 -16.61
CA LYS A 330 9.57 -0.55 -16.00
C LYS A 330 9.28 0.90 -15.68
N ALA A 331 8.11 1.39 -16.08
CA ALA A 331 7.68 2.74 -15.74
C ALA A 331 7.57 2.92 -14.22
N GLU A 332 8.15 3.99 -13.73
CA GLU A 332 7.98 4.45 -12.35
C GLU A 332 6.91 5.54 -12.31
N TYR A 333 5.96 5.39 -11.39
CA TYR A 333 4.84 6.30 -11.24
C TYR A 333 4.92 7.07 -9.95
N THR A 334 4.90 8.38 -10.06
CA THR A 334 4.89 9.29 -8.92
C THR A 334 3.54 10.01 -8.84
N ALA A 335 2.91 9.97 -7.66
CA ALA A 335 1.64 10.66 -7.46
C ALA A 335 1.81 12.17 -7.62
N VAL A 336 0.96 12.82 -8.42
CA VAL A 336 0.96 14.27 -8.55
C VAL A 336 0.43 14.94 -7.29
N SER A 337 1.07 16.02 -6.88
CA SER A 337 0.55 16.91 -5.85
C SER A 337 -0.52 17.79 -6.45
N THR A 338 -1.73 17.76 -5.88
CA THR A 338 -2.85 18.59 -6.36
C THR A 338 -2.86 19.98 -5.75
N VAL A 339 -2.17 20.19 -4.64
CA VAL A 339 -2.07 21.48 -3.95
C VAL A 339 -0.68 21.66 -3.38
N VAL A 340 -0.02 22.75 -3.74
CA VAL A 340 1.27 23.14 -3.18
C VAL A 340 1.10 24.46 -2.41
N ALA A 341 1.60 24.50 -1.18
CA ALA A 341 1.55 25.72 -0.36
C ALA A 341 2.75 26.60 -0.65
N GLY A 342 2.51 27.91 -0.81
CA GLY A 342 3.58 28.89 -0.88
C GLY A 342 4.35 29.02 0.45
N ASP A 343 5.60 29.41 0.35
CA ASP A 343 6.55 29.55 1.48
C ASP A 343 6.26 30.72 2.42
N LEU A 344 5.34 31.62 2.06
CA LEU A 344 4.93 32.75 2.86
C LEU A 344 3.62 32.50 3.60
N TYR A 345 3.63 32.68 4.92
CA TYR A 345 2.48 32.43 5.79
C TYR A 345 1.93 33.72 6.40
N ALA A 346 0.62 33.72 6.71
CA ALA A 346 -0.03 34.78 7.47
C ALA A 346 0.53 34.86 8.90
N ASP A 347 0.19 35.93 9.63
CA ASP A 347 0.69 36.21 10.99
C ASP A 347 0.51 35.06 11.99
N ASN A 348 -0.43 34.14 11.74
CA ASN A 348 -0.63 32.94 12.55
C ASN A 348 0.37 31.79 12.28
N SER A 349 1.29 31.97 11.33
CA SER A 349 2.33 31.01 10.89
C SER A 349 1.83 29.60 10.47
N ARG A 350 0.54 29.44 10.24
CA ARG A 350 -0.09 28.17 9.81
C ARG A 350 -0.88 28.26 8.52
N THR A 351 -1.26 29.48 8.11
CA THR A 351 -2.07 29.68 6.92
C THR A 351 -1.19 30.24 5.82
N PRO A 352 -0.93 29.48 4.74
CA PRO A 352 -0.18 29.99 3.60
C PRO A 352 -0.95 31.12 2.94
N ILE A 353 -0.22 32.16 2.51
CA ILE A 353 -0.81 33.31 1.83
C ILE A 353 -1.27 32.94 0.43
N VAL A 354 -0.55 32.02 -0.23
CA VAL A 354 -0.91 31.49 -1.55
C VAL A 354 -0.88 29.97 -1.50
N LEU A 355 -1.85 29.35 -2.13
CA LEU A 355 -1.88 27.93 -2.47
C LEU A 355 -2.00 27.84 -3.99
N ALA A 356 -1.20 26.98 -4.60
CA ALA A 356 -1.33 26.63 -6.01
C ALA A 356 -2.07 25.30 -6.12
N GLU A 357 -3.12 25.23 -6.93
CA GLU A 357 -3.87 24.00 -7.23
C GLU A 357 -3.68 23.65 -8.71
N GLY A 358 -3.28 22.41 -8.96
CA GLY A 358 -2.99 21.91 -10.31
C GLY A 358 -2.48 20.47 -10.22
N ALA A 359 -1.83 20.01 -11.28
CA ALA A 359 -1.05 18.78 -11.27
C ALA A 359 0.42 19.17 -11.12
N PHE A 360 1.04 18.84 -10.02
CA PHE A 360 2.41 19.22 -9.71
C PHE A 360 3.29 18.03 -9.40
N ASP A 361 4.55 18.12 -9.76
CA ASP A 361 5.60 17.25 -9.24
C ASP A 361 5.66 17.35 -7.70
N PRO A 362 5.89 16.24 -6.97
CA PRO A 362 6.12 16.30 -5.51
C PRO A 362 7.27 17.21 -5.09
N ALA A 363 8.23 17.47 -5.98
CA ALA A 363 9.33 18.40 -5.75
C ALA A 363 9.01 19.85 -6.09
N THR A 364 7.76 20.15 -6.52
CA THR A 364 7.34 21.51 -6.86
C THR A 364 7.29 22.39 -5.63
N ASP A 365 7.94 23.54 -5.71
CA ASP A 365 7.93 24.59 -4.70
C ASP A 365 7.22 25.84 -5.22
N VAL A 366 6.48 26.52 -4.34
CA VAL A 366 5.84 27.81 -4.63
C VAL A 366 6.50 28.89 -3.79
N HIS A 367 7.34 29.67 -4.45
CA HIS A 367 8.11 30.74 -3.83
C HIS A 367 7.40 32.09 -3.95
N ILE A 368 7.29 32.84 -2.84
CA ILE A 368 6.56 34.08 -2.79
C ILE A 368 7.47 35.23 -2.38
N THR A 369 7.64 36.17 -3.28
CA THR A 369 8.46 37.36 -3.04
C THR A 369 7.65 38.66 -3.17
N SER A 370 8.22 39.79 -2.81
CA SER A 370 7.61 41.07 -3.02
C SER A 370 7.61 41.42 -4.52
N ALA A 371 6.44 41.77 -5.06
CA ALA A 371 6.36 42.18 -6.47
C ALA A 371 7.14 43.47 -6.70
N GLU A 372 7.91 43.52 -7.79
CA GLU A 372 8.71 44.70 -8.16
C GLU A 372 7.92 45.83 -8.77
N ALA A 373 6.94 45.50 -9.61
CA ALA A 373 6.13 46.50 -10.30
C ALA A 373 5.35 47.40 -9.30
N ASP A 374 5.20 48.66 -9.62
CA ASP A 374 4.30 49.56 -8.89
C ASP A 374 2.88 48.99 -8.88
N GLY A 375 2.17 49.16 -7.79
CA GLY A 375 0.81 48.60 -7.65
C GLY A 375 -0.20 49.17 -8.68
N PRO A 376 -1.37 48.51 -8.83
CA PRO A 376 -2.41 48.98 -9.74
C PRO A 376 -2.95 50.35 -9.31
N THR A 377 -3.44 51.13 -10.29
CA THR A 377 -4.06 52.41 -10.02
C THR A 377 -5.33 52.24 -9.18
N LEU A 378 -5.35 52.82 -7.99
CA LEU A 378 -6.43 52.66 -7.01
C LEU A 378 -7.48 53.79 -7.16
N ARG A 379 -8.75 53.46 -7.00
CA ARG A 379 -9.85 54.42 -6.87
C ARG A 379 -9.98 54.89 -5.42
N GLY A 380 -10.62 56.03 -5.16
CA GLY A 380 -10.69 56.67 -3.85
C GLY A 380 -11.28 55.82 -2.69
N ASN A 381 -12.03 54.76 -3.01
CA ASN A 381 -12.58 53.82 -2.04
C ASN A 381 -11.81 52.47 -1.98
N GLN A 382 -10.70 52.37 -2.65
CA GLN A 382 -9.89 51.18 -2.76
C GLN A 382 -8.59 51.35 -1.98
N LYS A 383 -8.10 50.23 -1.42
CA LYS A 383 -6.78 50.12 -0.79
C LYS A 383 -6.08 48.87 -1.28
N LEU A 384 -4.78 48.95 -1.52
CA LEU A 384 -3.94 47.81 -1.76
C LEU A 384 -3.95 46.93 -0.49
N TYR A 385 -4.32 45.68 -0.62
CA TYR A 385 -4.34 44.70 0.46
C TYR A 385 -3.04 43.91 0.50
N MET A 386 -2.61 43.35 -0.64
CA MET A 386 -1.34 42.66 -0.79
C MET A 386 -0.82 42.76 -2.22
N LYS A 387 0.48 42.57 -2.40
CA LYS A 387 1.15 42.59 -3.69
C LYS A 387 2.37 41.70 -3.62
N TYR A 388 2.39 40.60 -4.39
CA TYR A 388 3.43 39.61 -4.39
C TYR A 388 3.77 39.14 -5.79
N ASN A 389 4.98 38.53 -5.93
CA ASN A 389 5.36 37.68 -7.03
C ASN A 389 5.23 36.24 -6.57
N VAL A 390 4.65 35.38 -7.38
CA VAL A 390 4.56 33.94 -7.19
C VAL A 390 5.37 33.29 -8.28
N GLU A 391 6.32 32.46 -7.88
CA GLU A 391 7.16 31.68 -8.76
C GLU A 391 6.97 30.19 -8.42
N ILE A 392 6.53 29.40 -9.40
CA ILE A 392 6.34 27.94 -9.26
C ILE A 392 7.57 27.29 -9.87
N LEU A 393 8.36 26.63 -9.03
CA LEU A 393 9.64 26.04 -9.36
C LEU A 393 9.53 24.50 -9.39
N ASN A 394 10.37 23.87 -10.21
CA ASN A 394 10.46 22.40 -10.32
C ASN A 394 9.14 21.71 -10.73
N ASP A 395 8.27 22.43 -11.47
CA ASP A 395 7.06 21.87 -12.05
C ASP A 395 7.42 21.23 -13.39
N THR A 396 7.67 19.91 -13.36
CA THR A 396 8.03 19.11 -14.53
C THR A 396 6.83 18.39 -15.14
N VAL A 397 5.69 18.44 -14.51
CA VAL A 397 4.45 17.80 -15.00
C VAL A 397 3.88 18.63 -16.14
N GLU A 398 3.97 18.12 -17.37
CA GLU A 398 3.27 18.66 -18.53
C GLU A 398 1.82 18.15 -18.50
N ASP A 399 0.88 19.04 -18.24
CA ASP A 399 -0.55 18.74 -18.39
C ASP A 399 -0.96 18.96 -19.85
N ASP A 400 -1.24 17.88 -20.54
CA ASP A 400 -1.55 17.83 -21.99
C ASP A 400 -2.79 18.67 -22.40
N THR A 401 -3.60 19.11 -21.46
CA THR A 401 -4.90 19.69 -21.82
C THR A 401 -5.10 21.15 -21.43
N ASP A 402 -4.50 21.68 -20.41
CA ASP A 402 -4.85 23.05 -19.97
C ASP A 402 -3.77 23.81 -19.19
N ASN A 403 -2.59 23.34 -18.97
CA ASN A 403 -1.45 23.97 -18.26
C ASN A 403 -1.82 25.14 -17.30
N THR A 404 -3.07 25.14 -16.82
CA THR A 404 -3.70 26.19 -16.04
C THR A 404 -3.63 25.87 -14.56
N VAL A 405 -2.98 26.74 -13.81
CA VAL A 405 -2.93 26.66 -12.34
C VAL A 405 -3.98 27.55 -11.71
N SER A 406 -4.66 27.06 -10.69
CA SER A 406 -5.55 27.86 -9.84
C SER A 406 -4.79 28.37 -8.63
N LEU A 407 -4.57 29.68 -8.54
CA LEU A 407 -3.96 30.30 -7.37
C LEU A 407 -5.05 30.71 -6.37
N ARG A 408 -4.90 30.28 -5.13
CA ARG A 408 -5.75 30.62 -3.98
C ARG A 408 -5.00 31.59 -3.08
N VAL A 409 -5.49 32.80 -2.97
CA VAL A 409 -4.84 33.88 -2.20
C VAL A 409 -5.65 34.21 -0.96
N TYR A 410 -4.99 34.18 0.20
CA TYR A 410 -5.63 34.37 1.50
C TYR A 410 -6.18 35.78 1.71
N ALA A 411 -7.48 35.89 1.90
CA ALA A 411 -8.21 37.13 2.14
C ALA A 411 -9.36 36.87 3.14
N PRO A 412 -9.09 36.85 4.46
CA PRO A 412 -10.01 36.35 5.49
C PRO A 412 -11.27 37.21 5.71
N ASP A 413 -11.25 38.52 5.34
CA ASP A 413 -12.42 39.41 5.52
C ASP A 413 -13.49 39.12 4.46
N THR A 414 -14.43 38.25 4.82
CA THR A 414 -15.53 37.85 3.92
C THR A 414 -16.55 38.94 3.66
N GLY A 415 -16.55 39.99 4.44
CA GLY A 415 -17.45 41.17 4.27
C GLY A 415 -16.92 42.22 3.31
N ALA A 416 -15.67 42.12 2.89
CA ALA A 416 -15.05 43.04 1.97
C ALA A 416 -15.17 42.59 0.51
N SER A 417 -15.25 43.57 -0.40
CA SER A 417 -15.11 43.28 -1.83
C SER A 417 -13.65 43.39 -2.23
N TYR A 418 -13.14 42.34 -2.84
CA TYR A 418 -11.78 42.26 -3.34
C TYR A 418 -11.76 42.17 -4.86
N THR A 419 -10.70 42.68 -5.46
CA THR A 419 -10.38 42.54 -6.88
C THR A 419 -8.95 42.12 -7.01
N VAL A 420 -8.71 41.05 -7.77
CA VAL A 420 -7.36 40.56 -8.10
C VAL A 420 -6.90 41.23 -9.38
N TYR A 421 -5.67 41.70 -9.39
CA TYR A 421 -4.98 42.24 -10.55
C TYR A 421 -3.73 41.37 -10.80
N THR A 422 -3.43 41.10 -12.06
CA THR A 422 -2.20 40.45 -12.51
C THR A 422 -1.40 41.44 -13.35
N TYR A 423 -0.07 41.39 -13.23
CA TYR A 423 0.84 42.24 -13.98
C TYR A 423 1.31 41.51 -15.24
N GLN A 424 0.87 41.98 -16.39
CA GLN A 424 1.20 41.40 -17.69
C GLN A 424 1.53 42.49 -18.68
N ASN A 425 2.57 42.27 -19.50
CA ASN A 425 3.00 43.22 -20.54
C ASN A 425 3.21 44.66 -20.05
N GLY A 426 3.76 44.83 -18.84
CA GLY A 426 4.07 46.12 -18.26
C GLY A 426 2.87 46.87 -17.65
N THR A 427 1.69 46.22 -17.53
CA THR A 427 0.48 46.82 -17.00
C THR A 427 -0.30 45.90 -16.07
N TRP A 428 -1.00 46.51 -15.10
CA TRP A 428 -1.92 45.80 -14.22
C TRP A 428 -3.29 45.64 -14.87
N ALA A 429 -3.74 44.41 -15.02
CA ALA A 429 -5.07 44.06 -15.52
C ALA A 429 -5.90 43.38 -14.42
N SER A 430 -7.18 43.69 -14.33
CA SER A 430 -8.06 42.97 -13.41
C SER A 430 -8.35 41.57 -13.91
N THR A 431 -8.13 40.57 -13.06
CA THR A 431 -8.36 39.17 -13.38
C THR A 431 -9.65 38.69 -12.73
N SER A 432 -10.37 37.80 -13.44
CA SER A 432 -11.58 37.18 -12.92
C SER A 432 -11.20 36.29 -11.72
N SER A 433 -11.85 36.50 -10.59
CA SER A 433 -11.62 35.72 -9.37
C SER A 433 -12.94 35.37 -8.71
N SER A 434 -12.99 34.21 -8.10
CA SER A 434 -14.08 33.74 -7.25
C SER A 434 -13.61 33.69 -5.80
N ARG A 435 -14.57 33.61 -4.87
CA ARG A 435 -14.26 33.46 -3.46
C ARG A 435 -14.58 32.03 -3.02
N ASP A 436 -13.63 31.41 -2.35
CA ASP A 436 -13.82 30.14 -1.69
C ASP A 436 -13.34 30.25 -0.23
N GLY A 437 -14.32 30.34 0.68
CA GLY A 437 -14.05 30.58 2.10
C GLY A 437 -13.23 31.84 2.35
N SER A 438 -12.05 31.65 2.94
CA SER A 438 -11.09 32.74 3.24
C SER A 438 -10.11 33.02 2.10
N TYR A 439 -10.26 32.37 0.93
CA TYR A 439 -9.38 32.54 -0.21
C TYR A 439 -10.09 33.17 -1.40
N LEU A 440 -9.34 33.92 -2.20
CA LEU A 440 -9.71 34.34 -3.54
C LEU A 440 -9.04 33.43 -4.55
N VAL A 441 -9.79 32.87 -5.46
CA VAL A 441 -9.32 31.91 -6.44
C VAL A 441 -9.33 32.52 -7.82
N PHE A 442 -8.20 32.46 -8.53
CA PHE A 442 -8.10 32.87 -9.93
C PHE A 442 -7.15 31.91 -10.67
N LYS A 443 -7.29 31.85 -11.98
CA LYS A 443 -6.52 30.95 -12.84
C LYS A 443 -5.41 31.69 -13.57
N THR A 444 -4.27 31.03 -13.76
CA THR A 444 -3.14 31.52 -14.55
C THR A 444 -2.47 30.37 -15.30
N MET A 445 -1.83 30.70 -16.43
CA MET A 445 -0.92 29.80 -17.13
C MET A 445 0.55 30.12 -16.81
N ASP A 446 0.79 31.29 -16.22
CA ASP A 446 2.13 31.75 -15.92
C ASP A 446 2.65 31.08 -14.66
N ARG A 447 3.89 30.58 -14.68
CA ARG A 447 4.60 30.01 -13.54
C ARG A 447 5.38 31.06 -12.74
N ASP A 448 5.60 32.24 -13.31
CA ASP A 448 6.14 33.44 -12.67
C ASP A 448 5.16 34.59 -12.89
N LEU A 449 4.51 35.03 -11.83
CA LEU A 449 3.38 35.98 -11.91
C LEU A 449 3.39 36.99 -10.77
N GLN A 450 3.40 38.27 -11.11
CA GLN A 450 3.10 39.30 -10.14
C GLN A 450 1.60 39.55 -10.04
N PHE A 451 1.07 39.51 -8.82
CA PHE A 451 -0.33 39.78 -8.55
C PHE A 451 -0.51 40.81 -7.43
N ALA A 452 -1.64 41.50 -7.46
CA ALA A 452 -2.06 42.44 -6.42
C ALA A 452 -3.53 42.21 -6.06
N VAL A 453 -3.84 42.23 -4.79
CA VAL A 453 -5.21 42.16 -4.29
C VAL A 453 -5.59 43.53 -3.75
N VAL A 454 -6.67 44.10 -4.29
CA VAL A 454 -7.19 45.39 -3.90
C VAL A 454 -8.51 45.20 -3.16
N LYS A 455 -8.58 45.75 -1.94
CA LYS A 455 -9.77 45.72 -1.09
C LYS A 455 -10.58 47.00 -1.28
N ALA A 456 -11.86 46.89 -1.67
CA ALA A 456 -12.78 47.98 -1.73
C ALA A 456 -13.60 48.10 -0.44
N HIS A 457 -13.71 49.30 0.09
CA HIS A 457 -14.59 49.60 1.22
C HIS A 457 -15.91 50.14 0.70
N HIS A 458 -16.99 49.58 1.16
CA HIS A 458 -18.30 50.21 0.93
C HIS A 458 -18.37 51.49 1.75
N GLY A 459 -18.52 52.64 1.08
CA GLY A 459 -18.68 53.93 1.75
C GLY A 459 -19.95 53.94 2.61
N PRO A 460 -20.04 54.85 3.60
CA PRO A 460 -21.19 54.97 4.49
C PRO A 460 -22.54 55.11 3.75
N LEU A 461 -22.51 55.69 2.56
CA LEU A 461 -23.70 55.82 1.69
C LEU A 461 -24.30 54.46 1.28
N PHE A 462 -23.49 53.42 1.13
CA PHE A 462 -23.96 52.06 0.80
C PHE A 462 -24.78 51.46 1.94
N TYR A 463 -24.31 51.61 3.17
CA TYR A 463 -25.02 51.11 4.36
C TYR A 463 -26.31 51.92 4.59
N ILE A 464 -26.29 53.24 4.34
CA ILE A 464 -27.48 54.07 4.39
C ILE A 464 -28.50 53.59 3.34
N LEU A 465 -28.07 53.29 2.13
CA LEU A 465 -28.94 52.77 1.07
C LEU A 465 -29.59 51.43 1.45
N ILE A 466 -28.80 50.49 2.02
CA ILE A 466 -29.33 49.21 2.51
C ILE A 466 -30.37 49.45 3.61
N VAL A 467 -30.10 50.31 4.56
CA VAL A 467 -31.05 50.63 5.65
C VAL A 467 -32.34 51.21 5.08
N LEU A 468 -32.26 52.11 4.06
CA LEU A 468 -33.44 52.67 3.40
C LEU A 468 -34.24 51.60 2.64
N ILE A 469 -33.55 50.67 1.95
CA ILE A 469 -34.22 49.54 1.26
C ILE A 469 -34.94 48.64 2.26
N VAL A 470 -34.27 48.26 3.35
CA VAL A 470 -34.88 47.45 4.42
C VAL A 470 -36.10 48.16 5.04
N LEU A 471 -35.97 49.46 5.31
CA LEU A 471 -37.11 50.27 5.82
C LEU A 471 -38.26 50.28 4.81
N ALA A 472 -38.00 50.48 3.52
CA ALA A 472 -39.01 50.48 2.46
C ALA A 472 -39.73 49.10 2.36
N VAL A 473 -38.98 48.01 2.47
CA VAL A 473 -39.54 46.64 2.49
C VAL A 473 -40.42 46.43 3.73
N ILE A 474 -39.97 46.87 4.90
CA ILE A 474 -40.75 46.77 6.14
C ILE A 474 -42.08 47.56 5.99
N VAL A 475 -42.00 48.79 5.47
CA VAL A 475 -43.22 49.63 5.22
C VAL A 475 -44.16 48.96 4.22
N ALA A 476 -43.63 48.34 3.16
CA ALA A 476 -44.45 47.63 2.16
C ALA A 476 -45.14 46.40 2.77
N VAL A 477 -44.42 45.59 3.59
CA VAL A 477 -44.98 44.45 4.28
C VAL A 477 -46.06 44.86 5.28
N LEU A 478 -45.80 45.91 6.06
CA LEU A 478 -46.79 46.43 7.01
C LEU A 478 -48.04 46.93 6.30
N ARG A 479 -47.89 47.58 5.16
CA ARG A 479 -49.03 48.05 4.33
C ARG A 479 -49.83 46.85 3.76
N LEU A 480 -49.16 45.82 3.33
CA LEU A 480 -49.79 44.56 2.87
C LEU A 480 -50.61 43.89 4.00
N LEU A 481 -50.03 43.78 5.18
CA LEU A 481 -50.69 43.20 6.35
C LEU A 481 -51.89 44.03 6.77
N TYR A 482 -51.77 45.35 6.75
CA TYR A 482 -52.90 46.28 7.02
C TYR A 482 -54.02 46.12 5.98
N CYS A 483 -53.71 46.09 4.69
CA CYS A 483 -54.72 45.83 3.65
C CYS A 483 -55.38 44.44 3.78
N ARG A 484 -54.64 43.40 4.18
CA ARG A 484 -55.19 42.08 4.46
C ARG A 484 -56.16 42.07 5.67
N LYS A 485 -55.81 42.85 6.72
CA LYS A 485 -56.68 42.99 7.91
C LYS A 485 -57.98 43.71 7.59
N LEU A 486 -57.93 44.80 6.79
CA LEU A 486 -59.10 45.49 6.31
C LEU A 486 -60.00 44.62 5.43
N LYS A 487 -59.42 43.83 4.50
CA LYS A 487 -60.19 42.86 3.70
C LYS A 487 -60.89 41.79 4.56
N LYS A 488 -60.22 41.30 5.63
CA LYS A 488 -60.82 40.36 6.57
C LYS A 488 -61.94 40.98 7.37
N ALA A 489 -61.83 42.23 7.78
CA ALA A 489 -62.89 42.94 8.53
C ALA A 489 -64.14 43.21 7.66
N VAL A 490 -63.95 43.51 6.37
CA VAL A 490 -65.07 43.62 5.40
C VAL A 490 -65.75 42.26 5.19
N ALA A 491 -64.95 41.18 5.00
CA ALA A 491 -65.49 39.83 4.81
C ALA A 491 -66.22 39.28 6.06
N ALA A 492 -65.86 39.74 7.25
CA ALA A 492 -66.52 39.40 8.52
C ALA A 492 -67.74 40.27 8.84
N GLY A 493 -68.12 41.18 7.97
CA GLY A 493 -69.28 42.07 8.16
C GLY A 493 -69.12 43.10 9.28
N THR A 494 -67.91 43.30 9.80
CA THR A 494 -67.62 44.23 10.90
C THR A 494 -67.23 45.63 10.38
N MET A 495 -67.16 45.84 9.06
CA MET A 495 -66.79 47.10 8.41
C MET A 495 -67.36 47.13 6.98
N THR A 496 -67.82 48.28 6.54
CA THR A 496 -68.27 48.46 5.16
C THR A 496 -67.09 48.69 4.19
N GLU A 497 -67.33 48.43 2.90
CA GLU A 497 -66.29 48.59 1.89
C GLU A 497 -65.80 50.02 1.70
N GLU A 498 -66.75 51.01 1.92
CA GLU A 498 -66.48 52.47 1.90
C GLU A 498 -65.62 52.92 3.10
N GLU A 499 -65.86 52.37 4.27
CA GLU A 499 -65.02 52.59 5.47
C GLU A 499 -63.62 52.03 5.29
N ALA A 500 -63.51 50.79 4.75
CA ALA A 500 -62.23 50.21 4.43
C ALA A 500 -61.44 50.95 3.37
N ALA A 501 -62.14 51.56 2.37
CA ALA A 501 -61.52 52.37 1.35
C ALA A 501 -60.98 53.70 1.92
N THR A 502 -61.73 54.34 2.83
CA THR A 502 -61.34 55.57 3.55
C THR A 502 -60.14 55.32 4.47
N LEU A 503 -60.11 54.20 5.19
CA LEU A 503 -58.97 53.81 6.03
C LEU A 503 -57.72 53.42 5.23
N ARG A 504 -57.87 52.86 4.01
CA ARG A 504 -56.73 52.66 3.07
C ARG A 504 -56.13 53.99 2.63
N LYS A 505 -56.92 55.04 2.52
CA LYS A 505 -56.46 56.40 2.17
C LYS A 505 -55.84 57.16 3.35
N GLN A 506 -56.35 56.94 4.59
CA GLN A 506 -55.83 57.61 5.80
C GLN A 506 -54.51 57.13 6.31
N GLY A 507 -54.08 55.98 5.82
CA GLY A 507 -52.67 55.56 5.90
C GLY A 507 -52.24 54.85 7.16
N LEU A 508 -51.07 54.33 7.05
CA LEU A 508 -50.32 53.45 7.97
C LEU A 508 -50.14 54.02 9.40
N ARG A 509 -50.26 55.35 9.55
CA ARG A 509 -50.02 56.05 10.83
C ARG A 509 -51.02 55.65 11.95
N MET A 510 -52.29 55.56 11.61
CA MET A 510 -53.31 55.13 12.63
C MET A 510 -53.18 53.67 13.02
N TRP A 511 -52.92 52.79 12.03
CA TRP A 511 -52.76 51.35 12.31
C TRP A 511 -51.50 51.08 13.14
N LEU A 512 -50.39 51.74 12.87
CA LEU A 512 -49.16 51.64 13.67
C LEU A 512 -49.37 52.10 15.11
N GLY A 513 -50.20 53.11 15.32
CA GLY A 513 -50.59 53.57 16.66
C GLY A 513 -51.36 52.51 17.47
N GLU A 514 -52.35 51.86 16.86
CA GLU A 514 -53.16 50.81 17.50
C GLU A 514 -52.36 49.54 17.77
N GLU A 515 -51.52 49.08 16.84
CA GLU A 515 -50.70 47.91 17.02
C GLU A 515 -49.60 48.10 18.07
N ARG A 516 -49.08 49.35 18.18
CA ARG A 516 -48.13 49.72 19.24
C ARG A 516 -48.79 49.69 20.62
N ALA A 517 -50.02 50.17 20.72
CA ALA A 517 -50.80 50.11 21.96
C ALA A 517 -51.13 48.68 22.36
N LYS A 518 -51.46 47.79 21.41
CA LYS A 518 -51.69 46.35 21.66
C LYS A 518 -50.44 45.60 22.06
N LEU A 519 -49.29 45.91 21.50
CA LEU A 519 -48.00 45.35 21.90
C LEU A 519 -47.59 45.81 23.29
N GLN A 520 -47.83 47.07 23.65
CA GLN A 520 -47.54 47.59 24.97
C GLN A 520 -48.45 46.93 26.03
N ALA A 521 -49.74 46.73 25.72
CA ALA A 521 -50.67 46.01 26.60
C ALA A 521 -50.28 44.51 26.79
N LYS A 522 -49.83 43.83 25.71
CA LYS A 522 -49.31 42.46 25.80
C LYS A 522 -48.01 42.35 26.64
N HIS A 523 -47.15 43.34 26.53
CA HIS A 523 -45.92 43.38 27.32
C HIS A 523 -46.19 43.61 28.80
N ALA A 524 -47.17 44.49 29.15
CA ALA A 524 -47.61 44.73 30.50
C ALA A 524 -48.21 43.48 31.13
N ALA A 525 -49.12 42.79 30.41
CA ALA A 525 -49.73 41.56 30.87
C ALA A 525 -48.72 40.40 31.04
N SER A 526 -47.72 40.33 30.16
CA SER A 526 -46.63 39.32 30.28
C SER A 526 -45.72 39.58 31.47
N LYS A 527 -45.51 40.87 31.82
CA LYS A 527 -44.71 41.27 32.97
C LYS A 527 -45.45 40.94 34.28
N GLU A 528 -46.72 41.26 34.37
CA GLU A 528 -47.59 40.86 35.52
C GLU A 528 -47.67 39.35 35.70
N ALA A 529 -47.79 38.56 34.62
CA ALA A 529 -47.81 37.12 34.69
C ALA A 529 -46.47 36.51 35.17
N LYS A 530 -45.34 37.15 34.80
CA LYS A 530 -44.00 36.75 35.30
C LYS A 530 -43.78 37.10 36.77
N GLU A 531 -44.31 38.24 37.21
CA GLU A 531 -44.23 38.68 38.60
C GLU A 531 -45.12 37.80 39.49
N ALA A 532 -46.31 37.46 39.04
CA ALA A 532 -47.19 36.53 39.72
C ALA A 532 -46.59 35.10 39.87
N LYS A 533 -45.91 34.63 38.79
CA LYS A 533 -45.20 33.35 38.87
C LYS A 533 -44.00 33.37 39.83
N ARG A 534 -43.31 34.48 39.92
CA ARG A 534 -42.21 34.65 40.86
C ARG A 534 -42.69 34.74 42.31
N ALA A 535 -43.79 35.39 42.57
CA ALA A 535 -44.40 35.45 43.89
C ALA A 535 -44.89 34.05 44.34
N ALA A 536 -45.58 33.32 43.48
CA ALA A 536 -45.99 31.95 43.77
C ALA A 536 -44.84 30.98 44.01
N ALA A 537 -43.73 31.14 43.27
CA ALA A 537 -42.51 30.31 43.46
C ALA A 537 -41.78 30.66 44.76
N ALA A 538 -41.79 31.92 45.18
CA ALA A 538 -41.22 32.36 46.44
C ALA A 538 -42.04 31.81 47.67
N GLU A 539 -43.38 31.81 47.55
CA GLU A 539 -44.29 31.27 48.58
C GLU A 539 -44.16 29.75 48.72
N ALA A 540 -44.03 29.03 47.59
CA ALA A 540 -43.79 27.58 47.58
C ALA A 540 -42.41 27.22 48.20
N LYS A 541 -41.40 28.04 47.97
CA LYS A 541 -40.07 27.85 48.58
C LYS A 541 -40.10 28.09 50.10
N ALA A 542 -40.78 29.12 50.54
CA ALA A 542 -40.96 29.40 51.97
C ALA A 542 -41.74 28.28 52.68
N ALA A 543 -42.77 27.73 52.05
CA ALA A 543 -43.51 26.60 52.59
C ALA A 543 -42.66 25.31 52.70
N ALA A 544 -41.79 25.08 51.71
CA ALA A 544 -40.86 23.93 51.71
C ALA A 544 -39.78 24.06 52.78
N GLU A 545 -39.26 25.28 52.99
CA GLU A 545 -38.29 25.58 54.05
C GLU A 545 -38.91 25.44 55.45
N ALA A 546 -40.18 25.84 55.64
CA ALA A 546 -40.91 25.65 56.90
C ALA A 546 -41.19 24.16 57.20
N GLN A 547 -41.50 23.34 56.16
CA GLN A 547 -41.67 21.88 56.35
C GLN A 547 -40.34 21.19 56.65
N ALA A 548 -39.24 21.64 56.06
CA ALA A 548 -37.92 21.08 56.35
C ALA A 548 -37.47 21.42 57.81
N ALA A 549 -37.74 22.64 58.26
CA ALA A 549 -37.48 23.05 59.65
C ALA A 549 -38.33 22.25 60.67
N ALA A 550 -39.59 21.99 60.37
CA ALA A 550 -40.44 21.16 61.21
C ALA A 550 -39.97 19.70 61.31
N LYS A 551 -39.51 19.11 60.21
CA LYS A 551 -38.91 17.77 60.21
C LYS A 551 -37.57 17.69 60.94
N ALA A 552 -36.77 18.76 60.90
CA ALA A 552 -35.51 18.83 61.61
C ALA A 552 -35.73 18.94 63.13
N ALA A 553 -36.81 19.64 63.57
CA ALA A 553 -37.20 19.75 64.99
C ALA A 553 -37.72 18.41 65.54
N GLU A 554 -38.46 17.64 64.75
CA GLU A 554 -38.99 16.32 65.13
C GLU A 554 -37.87 15.27 65.29
N LYS A 555 -36.82 15.35 64.46
CA LYS A 555 -35.65 14.45 64.51
C LYS A 555 -34.70 14.80 65.69
N ALA A 556 -34.74 16.03 66.17
CA ALA A 556 -33.91 16.48 67.32
C ALA A 556 -34.52 16.07 68.66
N ALA A 557 -35.84 15.74 68.68
CA ALA A 557 -36.54 15.30 69.90
C ALA A 557 -36.39 13.78 70.18
N GLU A 558 -35.89 12.98 69.25
CA GLU A 558 -35.83 11.52 69.37
C GLU A 558 -34.45 10.96 69.75
N THR A 559 -33.44 11.82 69.93
CA THR A 559 -32.10 11.39 70.35
C THR A 559 -31.55 12.26 71.48
N ALA A 560 -31.95 11.99 72.68
CA ALA A 560 -31.18 12.32 73.85
C ALA A 560 -31.03 11.04 74.72
N PRO A 561 -29.78 10.69 75.10
CA PRO A 561 -29.58 10.40 76.51
C PRO A 561 -28.40 11.21 77.11
N ALA A 562 -28.57 11.40 78.38
CA ALA A 562 -27.77 12.09 79.34
C ALA A 562 -26.31 11.60 79.41
N ASP A 563 -25.35 12.42 79.62
CA ASP A 563 -24.71 12.61 80.89
C ASP A 563 -23.37 13.39 80.80
N SER A 564 -23.20 14.29 81.71
CA SER A 564 -22.00 14.83 82.39
C SER A 564 -20.87 15.53 81.59
N ALA A 565 -20.86 16.78 81.79
CA ALA A 565 -19.89 17.56 82.58
C ALA A 565 -18.48 17.80 82.03
N GLU A 566 -18.22 19.02 81.96
CA GLU A 566 -17.08 19.83 82.50
C GLU A 566 -16.06 20.44 81.49
N ALA A 567 -16.11 21.74 81.62
CA ALA A 567 -15.05 22.72 81.64
C ALA A 567 -14.36 23.26 80.37
N ALA A 568 -14.71 24.49 80.14
CA ALA A 568 -13.88 25.69 80.17
C ALA A 568 -12.96 26.05 78.97
N GLN A 569 -13.24 27.25 78.56
CA GLN A 569 -12.41 28.36 78.09
C GLN A 569 -12.19 28.61 76.60
N ALA A 570 -12.86 29.70 76.22
CA ALA A 570 -12.48 30.59 75.09
C ALA A 570 -11.19 31.39 75.40
N PRO A 571 -10.65 32.29 74.57
CA PRO A 571 -11.08 32.86 73.33
C PRO A 571 -9.94 33.11 72.29
N ALA A 572 -10.25 33.56 71.13
CA ALA A 572 -9.79 34.74 70.42
C ALA A 572 -9.80 34.57 68.89
N GLU A 573 -10.58 35.41 68.23
CA GLU A 573 -10.45 35.95 66.88
C GLU A 573 -9.15 36.69 66.66
N PRO A 574 -8.82 37.29 65.47
CA PRO A 574 -9.37 37.22 64.13
C PRO A 574 -8.24 37.15 63.03
N ASP A 575 -8.56 36.95 61.82
CA ASP A 575 -8.34 37.87 60.68
C ASP A 575 -8.56 37.13 59.32
N ALA A 576 -9.36 37.77 58.51
CA ALA A 576 -9.48 37.55 57.09
C ALA A 576 -8.35 38.37 56.38
N PRO A 577 -8.19 38.47 55.06
CA PRO A 577 -9.07 38.06 53.93
C PRO A 577 -8.38 37.57 52.62
N GLU A 578 -9.22 37.36 51.66
CA GLU A 578 -9.01 37.49 50.16
C GLU A 578 -8.30 36.34 49.45
N ALA A 579 -8.65 35.92 48.34
CA ALA A 579 -9.67 36.08 47.31
C ALA A 579 -9.28 35.21 46.09
N GLU A 580 -10.29 34.78 45.41
CA GLU A 580 -10.39 34.54 43.95
C GLU A 580 -9.48 33.48 43.29
N THR A 581 -9.88 32.67 42.41
CA THR A 581 -11.04 32.48 41.52
C THR A 581 -10.93 31.14 40.80
N GLU A 582 -12.04 30.51 40.58
CA GLU A 582 -12.52 29.83 39.36
C GLU A 582 -11.54 28.94 38.58
N ALA A 583 -11.87 27.85 38.04
CA ALA A 583 -13.13 27.20 37.63
C ALA A 583 -12.87 25.73 37.33
N GLU A 584 -13.89 25.01 37.51
CA GLU A 584 -14.23 23.66 37.03
C GLU A 584 -14.35 23.59 35.50
N PRO A 585 -14.78 22.48 34.92
CA PRO A 585 -14.58 21.06 35.21
C PRO A 585 -14.51 20.17 33.95
N GLU A 586 -14.70 18.88 34.22
CA GLU A 586 -15.20 17.81 33.33
C GLU A 586 -14.21 17.13 32.40
N ALA A 587 -14.22 15.91 32.28
CA ALA A 587 -14.85 14.68 32.70
C ALA A 587 -14.37 13.57 31.76
N ALA A 588 -14.04 12.47 32.37
CA ALA A 588 -14.26 11.08 31.99
C ALA A 588 -14.10 10.63 30.52
N ALA A 589 -13.31 9.65 30.21
CA ALA A 589 -13.60 8.24 30.24
C ALA A 589 -12.49 7.42 29.59
N GLU A 590 -12.03 6.46 30.28
CA GLU A 590 -11.70 5.08 29.97
C GLU A 590 -11.24 4.68 28.55
N GLY A 591 -10.15 3.95 28.53
CA GLY A 591 -9.76 3.11 27.40
C GLY A 591 -8.30 2.64 27.47
N SER A 592 -8.08 1.56 28.17
CA SER A 592 -6.86 0.77 28.26
C SER A 592 -6.20 0.45 26.91
N ALA A 593 -4.87 0.61 26.82
CA ALA A 593 -4.04 -0.22 25.96
C ALA A 593 -2.63 -0.29 26.54
N GLU A 594 -2.20 -1.48 26.70
CA GLU A 594 -0.97 -1.99 27.26
C GLU A 594 0.19 -1.73 26.29
N SER A 595 1.24 -1.13 26.79
CA SER A 595 2.52 -0.93 26.11
C SER A 595 3.51 -1.98 26.57
N ALA A 596 4.10 -2.70 25.62
CA ALA A 596 5.28 -3.50 25.89
C ALA A 596 6.52 -2.74 25.42
N GLN A 597 7.41 -2.50 26.37
CA GLN A 597 8.75 -1.93 26.25
C GLN A 597 9.75 -2.94 25.71
N ALA A 598 10.64 -2.46 24.85
CA ALA A 598 11.96 -3.05 24.60
C ALA A 598 12.93 -2.77 25.77
N PRO A 599 13.96 -3.58 25.94
CA PRO A 599 15.18 -3.08 26.53
C PRO A 599 16.36 -3.14 25.54
N ALA A 600 17.06 -2.04 25.48
CA ALA A 600 18.46 -1.95 25.06
C ALA A 600 19.32 -2.27 26.30
N GLU A 601 20.52 -2.81 26.04
CA GLU A 601 21.76 -2.74 26.82
C GLU A 601 22.64 -3.91 26.44
N GLU A 602 23.89 -3.93 26.39
CA GLU A 602 25.03 -3.00 26.49
C GLU A 602 26.24 -3.83 26.02
N ALA A 603 27.23 -3.16 25.51
CA ALA A 603 28.54 -3.72 25.17
C ALA A 603 29.28 -4.17 26.42
N ASP A 604 30.03 -5.25 26.32
CA ASP A 604 31.31 -5.32 27.01
C ASP A 604 32.33 -6.16 26.25
N THR A 605 33.52 -5.64 26.25
CA THR A 605 34.78 -6.09 25.71
C THR A 605 35.35 -7.18 26.60
N ASP A 606 36.04 -8.18 26.02
CA ASP A 606 37.45 -8.50 26.31
C ASP A 606 37.89 -9.85 25.70
N ASP A 607 38.88 -9.73 24.89
CA ASP A 607 40.23 -10.28 24.93
C ASP A 607 40.50 -11.78 24.65
N ALA A 608 41.30 -11.93 23.62
CA ALA A 608 42.40 -12.88 23.47
C ALA A 608 42.15 -14.40 23.46
N ASP A 609 42.34 -15.10 22.38
CA ASP A 609 43.58 -15.87 22.19
C ASP A 609 43.50 -16.72 20.90
N ALA A 610 44.44 -16.55 20.04
CA ALA A 610 44.73 -17.45 18.94
C ALA A 610 45.64 -18.60 19.44
N PRO A 611 45.61 -19.75 18.82
CA PRO A 611 46.87 -20.29 18.32
C PRO A 611 46.82 -20.80 16.89
N GLN A 612 47.93 -20.53 16.25
CA GLN A 612 48.41 -21.01 14.96
C GLN A 612 48.72 -22.51 14.94
N HIS A 613 48.41 -23.13 13.80
CA HIS A 613 49.21 -24.06 12.99
C HIS A 613 49.47 -25.50 13.51
N PRO A 614 49.73 -26.42 12.62
CA PRO A 614 50.18 -26.41 11.22
C PRO A 614 49.14 -26.79 10.18
#